data_80f5315dc6996af2ed728ff4b3affcf5
#
_entry.id   80f5315dc6996af2ed728ff4b3affcf5
#
_cell.length_a   1.000
_cell.length_b   1.000
_cell.length_c   1.000
_cell.angle_alpha   90.00
_cell.angle_beta   90.00
_cell.angle_gamma   90.00
#
_symmetry.space_group_name_H-M   'P 1'
#
loop_
_entity.id
_entity.type
_entity.pdbx_description
1 polymer ?
#
loop_
_entity_poly.entity_id
_entity_poly.type
_entity_poly.pdbx_seq_one_letter_code
_entity_poly.pdbx_strand_id
1 'polypeptide(L)'
;MLNIIDLETQFSKQKINKAKKLSLREIEEDKKNHFICFVDEGEESYDAQISISEKLEIIDFSCDCSEKGFCNHLLALAIHIFEIKNNKPTKKTKLKAKKISEAELAIENLNSEEIKGWILEFFKKNKEAEIQFLLEFGEKKTDFSDHEIKSIIDKSI
;
A
#
# COMPACT_ATOMS: atom_id res chain seq x y z
N MET A 1 5.44 0.82 29.48
CA MET A 1 5.36 1.35 28.12
C MET A 1 5.85 0.25 27.18
N LEU A 2 5.12 -0.07 26.13
CA LEU A 2 5.54 -1.11 25.18
C LEU A 2 6.65 -0.55 24.29
N ASN A 3 7.75 -1.30 24.12
CA ASN A 3 8.85 -0.93 23.24
C ASN A 3 9.07 -2.03 22.19
N ILE A 4 9.22 -1.63 20.93
CA ILE A 4 9.41 -2.59 19.84
C ILE A 4 10.72 -3.38 19.98
N ILE A 5 11.73 -2.82 20.63
CA ILE A 5 13.02 -3.48 20.86
C ILE A 5 12.88 -4.70 21.78
N ASP A 6 11.98 -4.63 22.77
CA ASP A 6 11.88 -5.59 23.87
C ASP A 6 10.67 -6.53 23.75
N LEU A 7 10.09 -6.69 22.55
CA LEU A 7 8.89 -7.51 22.34
C LEU A 7 9.06 -8.95 22.86
N GLU A 8 10.25 -9.54 22.72
CA GLU A 8 10.53 -10.90 23.18
C GLU A 8 10.51 -11.05 24.73
N THR A 9 10.72 -9.95 25.46
CA THR A 9 10.64 -9.94 26.93
C THR A 9 9.24 -9.59 27.45
N GLN A 10 8.44 -8.88 26.62
CA GLN A 10 7.13 -8.38 26.99
C GLN A 10 5.99 -9.35 26.66
N PHE A 11 6.22 -10.23 25.68
CA PHE A 11 5.22 -11.21 25.23
C PHE A 11 5.74 -12.65 25.32
N SER A 12 4.83 -13.59 25.55
CA SER A 12 5.19 -15.01 25.58
C SER A 12 5.69 -15.48 24.22
N LYS A 13 6.60 -16.46 24.21
CA LYS A 13 7.11 -17.08 22.98
C LYS A 13 5.99 -17.64 22.09
N GLN A 14 4.90 -18.14 22.70
CA GLN A 14 3.75 -18.64 21.95
C GLN A 14 3.04 -17.51 21.19
N LYS A 15 2.81 -16.35 21.85
CA LYS A 15 2.19 -15.17 21.24
C LYS A 15 3.05 -14.62 20.10
N ILE A 16 4.36 -14.52 20.30
CA ILE A 16 5.32 -14.10 19.26
C ILE A 16 5.31 -15.06 18.07
N ASN A 17 5.34 -16.38 18.33
CA ASN A 17 5.32 -17.37 17.25
C ASN A 17 4.00 -17.38 16.48
N LYS A 18 2.86 -17.06 17.14
CA LYS A 18 1.57 -16.90 16.47
C LYS A 18 1.60 -15.66 15.58
N ALA A 19 2.04 -14.52 16.10
CA ALA A 19 2.14 -13.28 15.36
C ALA A 19 3.07 -13.40 14.12
N LYS A 20 4.22 -14.07 14.24
CA LYS A 20 5.16 -14.31 13.13
C LYS A 20 4.60 -15.18 11.98
N LYS A 21 3.49 -15.87 12.19
CA LYS A 21 2.82 -16.68 11.17
C LYS A 21 1.76 -15.91 10.38
N LEU A 22 1.32 -14.77 10.90
CA LEU A 22 0.33 -13.93 10.24
C LEU A 22 0.94 -13.29 8.98
N SER A 23 0.12 -13.10 7.97
CA SER A 23 0.49 -12.44 6.73
C SER A 23 0.14 -10.96 6.82
N LEU A 24 1.09 -10.08 6.50
CA LEU A 24 0.84 -8.64 6.45
C LEU A 24 0.78 -8.20 4.99
N ARG A 25 -0.19 -7.34 4.66
CA ARG A 25 -0.38 -6.76 3.32
C ARG A 25 -0.49 -5.25 3.41
N GLU A 26 -0.09 -4.58 2.34
CA GLU A 26 -0.27 -3.13 2.17
C GLU A 26 0.27 -2.34 3.37
N ILE A 27 1.51 -2.65 3.77
CA ILE A 27 2.15 -1.96 4.88
C ILE A 27 2.63 -0.60 4.41
N GLU A 28 2.10 0.44 5.04
CA GLU A 28 2.40 1.83 4.70
C GLU A 28 2.83 2.62 5.94
N GLU A 29 3.76 3.55 5.76
CA GLU A 29 4.07 4.61 6.71
C GLU A 29 3.38 5.89 6.21
N ASP A 30 2.08 6.10 6.54
CA ASP A 30 1.26 7.21 6.05
C ASP A 30 1.70 8.56 6.63
N LYS A 31 2.26 8.56 7.82
CA LYS A 31 2.91 9.69 8.50
C LYS A 31 4.18 9.21 9.17
N LYS A 32 5.10 10.12 9.43
CA LYS A 32 6.36 9.80 10.13
C LYS A 32 6.09 8.95 11.37
N ASN A 33 6.61 7.70 11.36
CA ASN A 33 6.48 6.73 12.45
C ASN A 33 5.03 6.28 12.76
N HIS A 34 4.09 6.44 11.84
CA HIS A 34 2.76 5.87 11.91
C HIS A 34 2.59 4.83 10.81
N PHE A 35 2.37 3.59 11.19
CA PHE A 35 2.31 2.43 10.29
C PHE A 35 0.91 1.84 10.29
N ILE A 36 0.41 1.55 9.11
CA ILE A 36 -0.87 0.89 8.88
C ILE A 36 -0.67 -0.34 8.00
N CYS A 37 -1.45 -1.38 8.21
CA CYS A 37 -1.45 -2.56 7.35
C CYS A 37 -2.71 -3.39 7.52
N PHE A 38 -2.96 -4.27 6.56
CA PHE A 38 -3.89 -5.38 6.73
C PHE A 38 -3.15 -6.63 7.20
N VAL A 39 -3.71 -7.31 8.20
CA VAL A 39 -3.17 -8.56 8.76
C VAL A 39 -4.15 -9.69 8.53
N ASP A 40 -3.72 -10.71 7.78
CA ASP A 40 -4.57 -11.85 7.48
C ASP A 40 -4.40 -12.97 8.53
N GLU A 41 -5.53 -13.45 9.09
CA GLU A 41 -5.62 -14.62 9.94
C GLU A 41 -6.69 -15.58 9.40
N GLY A 42 -6.27 -16.61 8.67
CA GLY A 42 -7.17 -17.53 7.99
C GLY A 42 -7.86 -16.87 6.78
N GLU A 43 -9.18 -16.78 6.80
CA GLU A 43 -10.00 -16.16 5.76
C GLU A 43 -10.34 -14.69 6.08
N GLU A 44 -10.02 -14.23 7.30
CA GLU A 44 -10.31 -12.88 7.77
C GLU A 44 -9.09 -11.97 7.62
N SER A 45 -9.35 -10.67 7.46
CA SER A 45 -8.34 -9.62 7.37
C SER A 45 -8.68 -8.49 8.33
N TYR A 46 -7.68 -8.00 9.06
CA TYR A 46 -7.83 -7.01 10.11
C TYR A 46 -6.96 -5.79 9.83
N ASP A 47 -7.53 -4.60 10.03
CA ASP A 47 -6.80 -3.33 9.97
C ASP A 47 -6.02 -3.12 11.27
N ALA A 48 -4.71 -3.03 11.17
CA ALA A 48 -3.81 -2.81 12.29
C ALA A 48 -2.97 -1.55 12.10
N GLN A 49 -2.92 -0.71 13.13
CA GLN A 49 -2.22 0.56 13.10
C GLN A 49 -1.35 0.72 14.35
N ILE A 50 -0.13 1.25 14.18
CA ILE A 50 0.82 1.51 15.26
C ILE A 50 1.53 2.84 15.02
N SER A 51 1.54 3.72 16.03
CA SER A 51 2.40 4.90 16.11
C SER A 51 3.55 4.65 17.06
N ILE A 52 4.77 5.00 16.66
CA ILE A 52 5.98 4.85 17.46
C ILE A 52 6.70 6.17 17.69
N SER A 53 7.42 6.29 18.79
CA SER A 53 8.36 7.38 19.03
C SER A 53 9.67 7.18 18.25
N GLU A 54 10.53 8.21 18.23
CA GLU A 54 11.90 8.08 17.69
C GLU A 54 12.75 7.07 18.49
N LYS A 55 12.35 6.75 19.72
CA LYS A 55 12.99 5.73 20.57
C LYS A 55 12.38 4.34 20.42
N LEU A 56 11.52 4.14 19.39
CA LEU A 56 10.82 2.89 19.10
C LEU A 56 9.85 2.44 20.22
N GLU A 57 9.37 3.39 21.04
CA GLU A 57 8.29 3.14 22.00
C GLU A 57 6.94 3.26 21.27
N ILE A 58 6.02 2.36 21.56
CA ILE A 58 4.66 2.39 21.01
C ILE A 58 3.89 3.49 21.76
N ILE A 59 3.48 4.53 21.04
CA ILE A 59 2.74 5.68 21.56
C ILE A 59 1.24 5.42 21.49
N ASP A 60 0.79 4.88 20.36
CA ASP A 60 -0.62 4.62 20.09
C ASP A 60 -0.76 3.39 19.19
N PHE A 61 -1.89 2.70 19.29
CA PHE A 61 -2.20 1.55 18.46
C PHE A 61 -3.70 1.30 18.38
N SER A 62 -4.16 0.76 17.25
CA SER A 62 -5.53 0.28 17.06
C SER A 62 -5.56 -0.97 16.17
N CYS A 63 -6.56 -1.80 16.39
CA CYS A 63 -6.89 -2.94 15.53
C CYS A 63 -8.40 -3.17 15.59
N ASP A 64 -9.01 -3.50 14.46
CA ASP A 64 -10.45 -3.75 14.35
C ASP A 64 -10.88 -5.15 14.79
N CYS A 65 -9.93 -6.01 15.22
CA CYS A 65 -10.25 -7.31 15.78
C CYS A 65 -10.97 -7.23 17.13
N SER A 66 -11.62 -8.33 17.54
CA SER A 66 -12.36 -8.40 18.80
C SER A 66 -11.49 -8.49 20.07
N GLU A 67 -10.17 -8.74 19.93
CA GLU A 67 -9.24 -8.87 21.07
C GLU A 67 -8.95 -7.49 21.67
N LYS A 68 -9.17 -7.35 22.99
CA LYS A 68 -8.87 -6.09 23.70
C LYS A 68 -7.38 -5.95 23.98
N GLY A 69 -6.83 -4.76 23.74
CA GLY A 69 -5.44 -4.42 24.01
C GLY A 69 -4.50 -4.82 22.86
N PHE A 70 -3.24 -5.14 23.16
CA PHE A 70 -2.22 -5.42 22.15
C PHE A 70 -2.34 -6.85 21.63
N CYS A 71 -3.13 -7.04 20.58
CA CYS A 71 -3.48 -8.32 19.97
C CYS A 71 -2.32 -8.95 19.16
N ASN A 72 -2.55 -10.13 18.59
CA ASN A 72 -1.55 -10.79 17.72
C ASN A 72 -1.31 -10.04 16.41
N HIS A 73 -2.32 -9.34 15.86
CA HIS A 73 -2.20 -8.55 14.62
C HIS A 73 -1.28 -7.35 14.84
N LEU A 74 -1.47 -6.61 15.95
CA LEU A 74 -0.58 -5.52 16.35
C LEU A 74 0.84 -6.02 16.63
N LEU A 75 0.98 -7.19 17.26
CA LEU A 75 2.29 -7.77 17.51
C LEU A 75 3.00 -8.16 16.21
N ALA A 76 2.27 -8.66 15.21
CA ALA A 76 2.82 -8.96 13.89
C ALA A 76 3.36 -7.69 13.20
N LEU A 77 2.56 -6.60 13.23
CA LEU A 77 2.99 -5.30 12.69
C LEU A 77 4.20 -4.74 13.45
N ALA A 78 4.21 -4.80 14.80
CA ALA A 78 5.32 -4.34 15.63
C ALA A 78 6.63 -5.09 15.34
N ILE A 79 6.58 -6.41 15.16
CA ILE A 79 7.72 -7.23 14.77
C ILE A 79 8.26 -6.77 13.40
N HIS A 80 7.37 -6.55 12.44
CA HIS A 80 7.75 -6.11 11.11
C HIS A 80 8.40 -4.71 11.12
N ILE A 81 7.86 -3.76 11.87
CA ILE A 81 8.44 -2.42 12.05
C ILE A 81 9.85 -2.53 12.65
N PHE A 82 10.03 -3.37 13.68
CA PHE A 82 11.35 -3.61 14.28
C PHE A 82 12.36 -4.13 13.26
N GLU A 83 11.95 -5.06 12.42
CA GLU A 83 12.78 -5.63 11.37
C GLU A 83 13.21 -4.60 10.32
N ILE A 84 12.28 -3.75 9.86
CA ILE A 84 12.57 -2.64 8.94
C ILE A 84 13.55 -1.64 9.56
N LYS A 85 13.24 -1.17 10.78
CA LYS A 85 14.05 -0.12 11.44
C LYS A 85 15.46 -0.61 11.82
N ASN A 86 15.68 -1.92 12.00
CA ASN A 86 16.99 -2.50 12.30
C ASN A 86 17.76 -3.01 11.07
N ASN A 87 17.28 -2.78 9.85
CA ASN A 87 17.95 -3.22 8.60
C ASN A 87 18.32 -4.72 8.61
N LYS A 88 17.57 -5.57 9.31
CA LYS A 88 17.75 -7.01 9.22
C LYS A 88 16.90 -7.54 8.08
N PRO A 89 17.49 -8.03 6.98
CA PRO A 89 16.71 -8.68 5.94
C PRO A 89 16.06 -9.92 6.54
N THR A 90 14.76 -9.87 6.79
CA THR A 90 14.00 -11.03 7.24
C THR A 90 14.04 -12.10 6.17
N LYS A 91 14.49 -13.31 6.57
CA LYS A 91 14.24 -14.50 5.81
C LYS A 91 12.73 -14.75 5.79
N LYS A 92 12.13 -14.50 4.62
CA LYS A 92 10.80 -14.97 4.23
C LYS A 92 9.57 -14.31 4.89
N THR A 93 9.34 -13.05 4.68
CA THR A 93 8.06 -12.72 4.09
C THR A 93 8.25 -12.94 2.59
N LYS A 94 7.66 -13.95 2.03
CA LYS A 94 7.34 -13.96 0.61
C LYS A 94 6.20 -12.96 0.42
N LEU A 95 6.45 -11.68 0.58
CA LEU A 95 5.94 -10.72 -0.36
C LEU A 95 6.31 -11.39 -1.69
N LYS A 96 5.31 -11.78 -2.48
CA LYS A 96 5.50 -11.77 -3.92
C LYS A 96 5.95 -10.33 -4.14
N ALA A 97 7.27 -10.13 -4.16
CA ALA A 97 7.85 -8.92 -4.69
C ALA A 97 7.16 -8.83 -6.03
N LYS A 98 6.20 -7.89 -6.15
CA LYS A 98 5.63 -7.51 -7.43
C LYS A 98 6.92 -7.22 -8.17
N LYS A 99 7.27 -8.09 -9.13
CA LYS A 99 8.51 -7.97 -9.88
C LYS A 99 8.34 -6.61 -10.52
N ILE A 100 8.99 -5.58 -9.92
CA ILE A 100 8.92 -4.22 -10.44
C ILE A 100 9.30 -4.40 -11.89
N SER A 101 8.39 -4.13 -12.79
CA SER A 101 8.65 -4.32 -14.20
C SER A 101 9.77 -3.37 -14.60
N GLU A 102 10.55 -3.72 -15.63
CA GLU A 102 11.57 -2.80 -16.16
C GLU A 102 10.95 -1.45 -16.52
N ALA A 103 9.65 -1.44 -16.89
CA ALA A 103 8.88 -0.23 -17.16
C ALA A 103 8.62 0.59 -15.89
N GLU A 104 8.29 -0.03 -14.74
CA GLU A 104 8.12 0.67 -13.46
C GLU A 104 9.43 1.32 -13.02
N LEU A 105 10.56 0.60 -13.10
CA LEU A 105 11.89 1.15 -12.80
C LEU A 105 12.27 2.30 -13.75
N ALA A 106 11.91 2.22 -15.03
CA ALA A 106 12.15 3.28 -15.98
C ALA A 106 11.33 4.53 -15.64
N ILE A 107 10.05 4.37 -15.26
CA ILE A 107 9.17 5.48 -14.88
C ILE A 107 9.69 6.20 -13.61
N GLU A 108 10.18 5.46 -12.60
CA GLU A 108 10.75 6.05 -11.38
C GLU A 108 11.98 6.93 -11.64
N ASN A 109 12.72 6.66 -12.72
CA ASN A 109 13.91 7.44 -13.10
C ASN A 109 13.62 8.62 -14.04
N LEU A 110 12.38 8.77 -14.53
CA LEU A 110 11.97 9.86 -15.41
C LEU A 110 11.42 11.04 -14.61
N ASN A 111 11.69 12.25 -15.09
CA ASN A 111 11.02 13.43 -14.54
C ASN A 111 9.59 13.58 -15.13
N SER A 112 8.79 14.42 -14.46
CA SER A 112 7.38 14.63 -14.82
C SER A 112 7.17 15.12 -16.25
N GLU A 113 8.08 15.93 -16.80
CA GLU A 113 7.98 16.46 -18.17
C GLU A 113 8.30 15.39 -19.23
N GLU A 114 9.28 14.53 -18.93
CA GLU A 114 9.60 13.39 -19.81
C GLU A 114 8.44 12.40 -19.90
N ILE A 115 7.79 12.10 -18.75
CA ILE A 115 6.62 11.23 -18.69
C ILE A 115 5.46 11.84 -19.48
N LYS A 116 5.15 13.12 -19.27
CA LYS A 116 4.10 13.83 -20.03
C LYS A 116 4.37 13.81 -21.52
N GLY A 117 5.60 14.11 -21.91
CA GLY A 117 6.02 14.09 -23.33
C GLY A 117 5.79 12.72 -23.97
N TRP A 118 6.20 11.66 -23.28
CA TRP A 118 6.00 10.30 -23.76
C TRP A 118 4.52 9.91 -23.86
N ILE A 119 3.70 10.25 -22.85
CA ILE A 119 2.26 9.99 -22.85
C ILE A 119 1.57 10.69 -24.03
N LEU A 120 1.90 11.96 -24.30
CA LEU A 120 1.32 12.69 -25.43
C LEU A 120 1.67 12.08 -26.78
N GLU A 121 2.92 11.62 -26.95
CA GLU A 121 3.32 10.90 -28.18
C GLU A 121 2.64 9.53 -28.30
N PHE A 122 2.44 8.83 -27.19
CA PHE A 122 1.72 7.57 -27.15
C PHE A 122 0.25 7.75 -27.58
N PHE A 123 -0.44 8.78 -27.10
CA PHE A 123 -1.82 9.09 -27.46
C PHE A 123 -1.99 9.47 -28.94
N LYS A 124 -1.00 10.12 -29.56
CA LYS A 124 -1.04 10.38 -31.00
C LYS A 124 -1.15 9.09 -31.82
N LYS A 125 -0.53 8.02 -31.34
CA LYS A 125 -0.48 6.71 -32.01
C LYS A 125 -1.58 5.75 -31.55
N ASN A 126 -2.19 6.02 -30.37
CA ASN A 126 -3.15 5.12 -29.74
C ASN A 126 -4.36 5.90 -29.20
N LYS A 127 -5.33 6.13 -30.09
CA LYS A 127 -6.52 6.92 -29.77
C LYS A 127 -7.43 6.26 -28.72
N GLU A 128 -7.45 4.95 -28.67
CA GLU A 128 -8.23 4.21 -27.67
C GLU A 128 -7.70 4.45 -26.25
N ALA A 129 -6.39 4.44 -26.07
CA ALA A 129 -5.76 4.76 -24.79
C ALA A 129 -5.97 6.23 -24.38
N GLU A 130 -5.98 7.17 -25.34
CA GLU A 130 -6.32 8.57 -25.09
C GLU A 130 -7.75 8.72 -24.54
N ILE A 131 -8.72 8.03 -25.16
CA ILE A 131 -10.11 8.05 -24.72
C ILE A 131 -10.25 7.47 -23.30
N GLN A 132 -9.63 6.33 -23.02
CA GLN A 132 -9.65 5.72 -21.69
C GLN A 132 -9.05 6.66 -20.64
N PHE A 133 -7.92 7.28 -20.94
CA PHE A 133 -7.29 8.25 -20.05
C PHE A 133 -8.19 9.46 -19.76
N LEU A 134 -8.86 10.00 -20.79
CA LEU A 134 -9.78 11.12 -20.63
C LEU A 134 -11.04 10.74 -19.84
N LEU A 135 -11.51 9.50 -19.95
CA LEU A 135 -12.63 9.01 -19.13
C LEU A 135 -12.26 8.87 -17.66
N GLU A 136 -11.02 8.55 -17.36
CA GLU A 136 -10.55 8.32 -15.98
C GLU A 136 -10.07 9.60 -15.30
N PHE A 137 -9.30 10.44 -16.02
CA PHE A 137 -8.61 11.61 -15.45
C PHE A 137 -9.08 12.94 -16.04
N GLY A 138 -9.88 12.94 -17.10
CA GLY A 138 -10.43 14.16 -17.69
C GLY A 138 -11.42 14.85 -16.75
N GLU A 139 -11.52 16.17 -16.85
CA GLU A 139 -12.60 16.89 -16.18
C GLU A 139 -13.94 16.28 -16.62
N LYS A 140 -14.75 15.83 -15.66
CA LYS A 140 -16.11 15.38 -15.91
C LYS A 140 -16.91 16.60 -16.40
N LYS A 141 -16.92 16.87 -17.70
CA LYS A 141 -17.91 17.73 -18.29
C LYS A 141 -19.25 17.04 -18.12
N THR A 142 -20.06 17.56 -17.21
CA THR A 142 -21.38 17.02 -16.87
C THR A 142 -22.42 17.22 -17.97
N ASP A 143 -22.06 17.89 -19.07
CA ASP A 143 -22.95 18.18 -20.19
C ASP A 143 -22.29 17.83 -21.52
N PHE A 144 -22.38 16.55 -21.91
CA PHE A 144 -22.26 16.21 -23.33
C PHE A 144 -23.58 16.59 -24.00
N SER A 145 -23.57 17.51 -24.95
CA SER A 145 -24.75 17.81 -25.75
C SER A 145 -25.10 16.58 -26.59
N ASP A 146 -26.40 16.35 -26.85
CA ASP A 146 -26.87 15.24 -27.71
C ASP A 146 -26.20 15.22 -29.08
N HIS A 147 -25.71 16.35 -29.54
CA HIS A 147 -24.98 16.51 -30.79
C HIS A 147 -23.56 15.91 -30.73
N GLU A 148 -22.87 16.02 -29.61
CA GLU A 148 -21.53 15.44 -29.41
C GLU A 148 -21.60 13.92 -29.29
N ILE A 149 -22.63 13.41 -28.62
CA ILE A 149 -22.88 11.96 -28.49
C ILE A 149 -23.16 11.35 -29.88
N LYS A 150 -24.00 11.98 -30.72
CA LYS A 150 -24.25 11.53 -32.09
C LYS A 150 -22.99 11.52 -32.94
N SER A 151 -22.17 12.57 -32.84
CA SER A 151 -20.91 12.66 -33.59
C SER A 151 -19.90 11.56 -33.25
N ILE A 152 -19.94 11.05 -32.05
CA ILE A 152 -19.06 9.93 -31.60
C ILE A 152 -19.59 8.61 -32.15
N ILE A 153 -20.90 8.39 -32.13
CA ILE A 153 -21.55 7.17 -32.64
C ILE A 153 -21.35 7.04 -34.17
N ASP A 154 -21.55 8.13 -34.92
CA ASP A 154 -21.44 8.13 -36.38
C ASP A 154 -20.00 7.92 -36.92
N LYS A 155 -18.98 8.09 -36.07
CA LYS A 155 -17.56 7.83 -36.39
C LYS A 155 -17.10 6.42 -36.02
N SER A 156 -17.94 5.61 -35.39
CA SER A 156 -17.63 4.26 -34.92
C SER A 156 -18.25 3.16 -35.79
N ILE A 157 -18.91 3.54 -36.88
CA ILE A 157 -19.46 2.67 -37.95
C ILE A 157 -18.68 2.95 -39.25
#